data_f53616543fe1f16fcb90a88c154e2850
#
_entry.id   f53616543fe1f16fcb90a88c154e2850
#
_cell.length_a   1.000
_cell.length_b   1.000
_cell.length_c   1.000
_cell.angle_alpha   90.00
_cell.angle_beta   90.00
_cell.angle_gamma   90.00
#
_symmetry.space_group_name_H-M   'P 1'
#
loop_
_entity.id
_entity.type
_entity.pdbx_description
1 polymer ?
#
loop_
_entity_poly.entity_id
_entity_poly.type
_entity_poly.pdbx_seq_one_letter_code
_entity_poly.pdbx_strand_id
1 'polypeptide(L)'
;WTLDPEISDVLFENITVLYNFHKPVISIHNSDDAYVHAIVYRNIVVENAFMQGDNGNNKELIEMTLQNSAWSTVKDEFGSIDDVLIDGLTVLRTPDGKAPASRLSGYGEDNRITNVTLRNVTILGEKMTNLKQMKLRYDDYCEGIVVE
;
A
#
# COMPACT_ATOMS: atom_id res chain seq x y z
N TRP A 1 7.60 -15.14 -27.86
CA TRP A 1 7.82 -13.88 -27.14
C TRP A 1 6.96 -13.94 -25.90
N THR A 2 7.51 -14.41 -24.79
CA THR A 2 6.93 -14.17 -23.48
C THR A 2 7.42 -12.77 -23.06
N LEU A 3 6.54 -11.79 -23.03
CA LEU A 3 6.81 -10.54 -22.37
C LEU A 3 6.69 -10.84 -20.87
N ASP A 4 7.68 -10.44 -20.09
CA ASP A 4 7.55 -10.51 -18.64
C ASP A 4 6.33 -9.68 -18.22
N PRO A 5 5.45 -10.17 -17.37
CA PRO A 5 4.25 -9.44 -16.98
C PRO A 5 4.64 -8.11 -16.32
N GLU A 6 4.05 -7.02 -16.80
CA GLU A 6 4.34 -5.67 -16.29
C GLU A 6 3.06 -4.89 -16.08
N ILE A 7 2.98 -4.17 -14.95
CA ILE A 7 1.93 -3.21 -14.64
C ILE A 7 2.62 -1.89 -14.28
N SER A 8 2.52 -0.89 -15.14
CA SER A 8 3.22 0.37 -14.94
C SER A 8 2.38 1.59 -15.34
N ASP A 9 2.87 2.77 -14.97
CA ASP A 9 2.32 4.07 -15.34
C ASP A 9 0.85 4.26 -14.95
N VAL A 10 0.49 3.81 -13.75
CA VAL A 10 -0.89 3.92 -13.24
C VAL A 10 -1.02 5.11 -12.32
N LEU A 11 -2.00 5.97 -12.59
CA LEU A 11 -2.34 7.13 -11.77
C LEU A 11 -3.75 6.99 -11.16
N PHE A 12 -3.81 7.03 -9.85
CA PHE A 12 -5.05 7.21 -9.07
C PHE A 12 -5.06 8.64 -8.52
N GLU A 13 -5.95 9.50 -8.99
CA GLU A 13 -5.92 10.90 -8.63
C GLU A 13 -7.30 11.45 -8.26
N ASN A 14 -7.34 12.37 -7.28
CA ASN A 14 -8.55 13.09 -6.87
C ASN A 14 -9.69 12.16 -6.45
N ILE A 15 -9.38 11.21 -5.57
CA ILE A 15 -10.34 10.19 -5.11
C ILE A 15 -10.81 10.52 -3.69
N THR A 16 -12.12 10.49 -3.47
CA THR A 16 -12.70 10.53 -2.13
C THR A 16 -13.31 9.18 -1.78
N VAL A 17 -12.78 8.56 -0.72
CA VAL A 17 -13.32 7.36 -0.11
C VAL A 17 -14.25 7.78 1.02
N LEU A 18 -15.55 7.70 0.82
CA LEU A 18 -16.53 8.14 1.82
C LEU A 18 -16.52 7.24 3.06
N TYR A 19 -16.36 5.94 2.85
CA TYR A 19 -16.38 4.96 3.91
C TYR A 19 -15.59 3.72 3.52
N ASN A 20 -14.59 3.36 4.31
CA ASN A 20 -13.82 2.13 4.13
C ASN A 20 -14.05 1.18 5.31
N PHE A 21 -14.81 0.11 5.09
CA PHE A 21 -15.15 -0.85 6.14
C PHE A 21 -14.08 -1.92 6.31
N HIS A 22 -13.69 -2.57 5.23
CA HIS A 22 -12.63 -3.56 5.25
C HIS A 22 -11.82 -3.51 3.97
N LYS A 23 -10.66 -4.16 3.97
CA LYS A 23 -9.59 -4.04 3.00
C LYS A 23 -8.81 -2.73 3.16
N PRO A 24 -7.56 -2.72 2.78
CA PRO A 24 -6.77 -1.49 2.77
C PRO A 24 -7.37 -0.44 1.84
N VAL A 25 -7.18 0.83 2.18
CA VAL A 25 -7.59 1.95 1.31
C VAL A 25 -6.73 1.99 0.06
N ILE A 26 -5.42 1.84 0.25
CA ILE A 26 -4.45 1.69 -0.83
C ILE A 26 -3.87 0.29 -0.74
N SER A 27 -4.02 -0.49 -1.80
CA SER A 27 -3.53 -1.86 -1.83
C SER A 27 -2.88 -2.20 -3.17
N ILE A 28 -1.68 -2.75 -3.10
CA ILE A 28 -1.04 -3.44 -4.23
C ILE A 28 -0.79 -4.87 -3.76
N HIS A 29 -1.62 -5.79 -4.23
CA HIS A 29 -1.47 -7.21 -3.95
C HIS A 29 -0.98 -7.90 -5.22
N ASN A 30 0.33 -8.07 -5.32
CA ASN A 30 0.94 -8.77 -6.45
C ASN A 30 1.07 -10.26 -6.07
N SER A 31 0.20 -11.06 -6.64
CA SER A 31 0.08 -12.48 -6.30
C SER A 31 0.64 -13.44 -7.36
N ASP A 32 1.18 -12.89 -8.42
CA ASP A 32 1.85 -13.59 -9.51
C ASP A 32 3.22 -12.92 -9.79
N ASP A 33 3.81 -13.16 -10.93
CA ASP A 33 5.17 -12.78 -11.32
C ASP A 33 5.29 -11.37 -11.95
N ALA A 34 4.27 -10.54 -11.87
CA ALA A 34 4.29 -9.22 -12.49
C ALA A 34 5.31 -8.25 -11.87
N TYR A 35 5.99 -7.46 -12.70
CA TYR A 35 6.72 -6.28 -12.25
C TYR A 35 5.75 -5.09 -12.19
N VAL A 36 5.44 -4.63 -10.98
CA VAL A 36 4.53 -3.50 -10.73
C VAL A 36 5.36 -2.28 -10.39
N HIS A 37 5.27 -1.21 -11.19
CA HIS A 37 6.08 -0.01 -10.94
C HIS A 37 5.47 1.28 -11.49
N ALA A 38 6.07 2.42 -11.15
CA ALA A 38 5.60 3.75 -11.55
C ALA A 38 4.11 3.96 -11.22
N ILE A 39 3.72 3.62 -9.99
CA ILE A 39 2.34 3.75 -9.52
C ILE A 39 2.20 5.02 -8.67
N VAL A 40 1.26 5.87 -9.01
CA VAL A 40 1.02 7.13 -8.32
C VAL A 40 -0.39 7.18 -7.73
N TYR A 41 -0.48 7.44 -6.43
CA TYR A 41 -1.70 7.82 -5.74
C TYR A 41 -1.59 9.28 -5.35
N ARG A 42 -2.46 10.14 -5.86
CA ARG A 42 -2.41 11.58 -5.63
C ARG A 42 -3.74 12.15 -5.18
N ASN A 43 -3.71 12.98 -4.13
CA ASN A 43 -4.88 13.66 -3.60
C ASN A 43 -6.02 12.67 -3.27
N ILE A 44 -5.76 11.76 -2.34
CA ILE A 44 -6.71 10.76 -1.86
C ILE A 44 -7.25 11.22 -0.50
N VAL A 45 -8.57 11.39 -0.39
CA VAL A 45 -9.23 11.75 0.87
C VAL A 45 -10.06 10.58 1.36
N VAL A 46 -9.86 10.18 2.60
CA VAL A 46 -10.64 9.13 3.27
C VAL A 46 -11.46 9.77 4.38
N GLU A 47 -12.77 9.84 4.20
CA GLU A 47 -13.64 10.46 5.20
C GLU A 47 -13.78 9.59 6.45
N ASN A 48 -14.01 8.29 6.27
CA ASN A 48 -14.18 7.34 7.37
C ASN A 48 -13.36 6.05 7.10
N ALA A 49 -12.19 5.97 7.70
CA ALA A 49 -11.34 4.78 7.65
C ALA A 49 -11.73 3.84 8.81
N PHE A 50 -12.79 3.05 8.65
CA PHE A 50 -13.30 2.17 9.69
C PHE A 50 -12.39 0.97 9.95
N MET A 51 -11.80 0.43 8.90
CA MET A 51 -10.74 -0.58 8.95
C MET A 51 -11.06 -1.77 9.86
N GLN A 52 -12.29 -2.28 9.82
CA GLN A 52 -12.71 -3.43 10.64
C GLN A 52 -12.02 -4.72 10.21
N GLY A 53 -11.75 -4.84 8.93
CA GLY A 53 -11.14 -6.02 8.32
C GLY A 53 -12.10 -7.22 8.22
N ASP A 54 -11.63 -8.27 7.59
CA ASP A 54 -12.30 -9.56 7.54
C ASP A 54 -11.79 -10.42 8.69
N ASN A 55 -12.64 -10.74 9.66
CA ASN A 55 -12.26 -11.54 10.83
C ASN A 55 -10.97 -11.07 11.55
N GLY A 56 -10.72 -9.77 11.54
CA GLY A 56 -9.54 -9.18 12.13
C GLY A 56 -8.35 -8.97 11.19
N ASN A 57 -8.45 -9.41 9.95
CA ASN A 57 -7.44 -9.21 8.90
C ASN A 57 -7.78 -7.99 8.02
N ASN A 58 -6.83 -7.58 7.19
CA ASN A 58 -7.01 -6.47 6.24
C ASN A 58 -7.45 -5.16 6.90
N LYS A 59 -6.77 -4.79 7.97
CA LYS A 59 -7.02 -3.55 8.75
C LYS A 59 -6.01 -2.44 8.45
N GLU A 60 -5.15 -2.66 7.51
CA GLU A 60 -4.12 -1.72 7.11
C GLU A 60 -4.72 -0.56 6.32
N LEU A 61 -4.18 0.65 6.51
CA LEU A 61 -4.51 1.81 5.68
C LEU A 61 -3.87 1.66 4.29
N ILE A 62 -2.61 1.28 4.28
CA ILE A 62 -1.83 0.99 3.09
C ILE A 62 -1.28 -0.44 3.23
N GLU A 63 -1.46 -1.24 2.21
CA GLU A 63 -0.90 -2.59 2.15
C GLU A 63 -0.29 -2.87 0.79
N MET A 64 0.97 -3.28 0.77
CA MET A 64 1.61 -3.80 -0.43
C MET A 64 2.22 -5.15 -0.10
N THR A 65 1.89 -6.17 -0.87
CA THR A 65 2.33 -7.54 -0.58
C THR A 65 2.67 -8.31 -1.84
N LEU A 66 3.72 -9.12 -1.72
CA LEU A 66 4.10 -10.14 -2.68
C LEU A 66 3.79 -11.50 -2.06
N GLN A 67 2.68 -12.11 -2.44
CA GLN A 67 2.30 -13.43 -1.90
C GLN A 67 1.31 -14.11 -2.83
N ASN A 68 1.47 -15.40 -3.02
CA ASN A 68 0.46 -16.17 -3.73
C ASN A 68 -0.90 -16.15 -3.01
N SER A 69 -1.93 -16.24 -3.78
CA SER A 69 -3.32 -16.34 -3.34
C SER A 69 -3.98 -17.59 -3.94
N ALA A 70 -5.22 -17.83 -3.56
CA ALA A 70 -6.03 -18.89 -4.20
C ALA A 70 -6.29 -18.61 -5.70
N TRP A 71 -6.08 -17.37 -6.13
CA TRP A 71 -6.33 -16.88 -7.49
C TRP A 71 -5.05 -16.75 -8.32
N SER A 72 -3.87 -17.03 -7.72
CA SER A 72 -2.60 -16.96 -8.44
C SER A 72 -2.59 -17.97 -9.59
N THR A 73 -2.19 -17.50 -10.76
CA THR A 73 -2.09 -18.30 -11.97
C THR A 73 -0.72 -18.94 -12.11
N VAL A 74 0.30 -18.25 -11.61
CA VAL A 74 1.68 -18.74 -11.53
C VAL A 74 1.98 -18.99 -10.05
N LYS A 75 2.32 -20.21 -9.68
CA LYS A 75 2.63 -20.57 -8.31
C LYS A 75 4.13 -20.62 -8.11
N ASP A 76 4.56 -20.17 -6.92
CA ASP A 76 5.96 -20.16 -6.53
C ASP A 76 6.85 -19.23 -7.39
N GLU A 77 6.26 -18.42 -8.24
CA GLU A 77 6.91 -17.33 -8.93
C GLU A 77 6.31 -16.01 -8.43
N PHE A 78 7.17 -15.04 -8.16
CA PHE A 78 6.78 -13.77 -7.57
C PHE A 78 7.39 -12.64 -8.37
N GLY A 79 6.63 -11.60 -8.58
CA GLY A 79 7.14 -10.38 -9.18
C GLY A 79 7.80 -9.45 -8.15
N SER A 80 7.74 -8.18 -8.43
CA SER A 80 8.26 -7.12 -7.56
C SER A 80 7.34 -5.90 -7.62
N ILE A 81 7.53 -4.99 -6.63
CA ILE A 81 6.86 -3.69 -6.61
C ILE A 81 7.95 -2.63 -6.46
N ASP A 82 7.95 -1.63 -7.33
CA ASP A 82 8.95 -0.57 -7.34
C ASP A 82 8.33 0.79 -7.67
N ASP A 83 8.97 1.87 -7.24
CA ASP A 83 8.59 3.24 -7.60
C ASP A 83 7.09 3.52 -7.38
N VAL A 84 6.67 3.50 -6.11
CA VAL A 84 5.30 3.86 -5.71
C VAL A 84 5.31 5.20 -4.98
N LEU A 85 4.55 6.15 -5.49
CA LEU A 85 4.36 7.46 -4.86
C LEU A 85 2.94 7.59 -4.32
N ILE A 86 2.83 7.87 -3.02
CA ILE A 86 1.59 8.29 -2.38
C ILE A 86 1.76 9.75 -1.97
N ASP A 87 1.09 10.69 -2.68
CA ASP A 87 1.22 12.12 -2.47
C ASP A 87 -0.13 12.76 -2.14
N GLY A 88 -0.30 13.22 -0.92
CA GLY A 88 -1.53 13.86 -0.47
C GLY A 88 -2.61 12.86 -0.04
N LEU A 89 -2.28 11.94 0.86
CA LEU A 89 -3.28 11.08 1.51
C LEU A 89 -3.80 11.77 2.79
N THR A 90 -5.11 11.98 2.86
CA THR A 90 -5.76 12.57 4.04
C THR A 90 -6.80 11.63 4.62
N VAL A 91 -6.66 11.29 5.90
CA VAL A 91 -7.65 10.49 6.64
C VAL A 91 -8.32 11.38 7.69
N LEU A 92 -9.64 11.57 7.55
CA LEU A 92 -10.38 12.51 8.40
C LEU A 92 -10.87 11.87 9.70
N ARG A 93 -11.30 10.61 9.67
CA ARG A 93 -11.88 9.90 10.83
C ARG A 93 -11.46 8.44 10.87
N THR A 94 -11.31 7.94 12.09
CA THR A 94 -11.13 6.53 12.41
C THR A 94 -12.03 6.17 13.62
N PRO A 95 -12.40 4.90 13.83
CA PRO A 95 -13.32 4.50 14.89
C PRO A 95 -12.83 4.84 16.30
N ASP A 96 -11.54 4.73 16.51
CA ASP A 96 -10.89 4.87 17.84
C ASP A 96 -10.07 6.16 17.98
N GLY A 97 -10.14 7.05 16.99
CA GLY A 97 -9.36 8.29 16.97
C GLY A 97 -7.85 8.07 16.88
N LYS A 98 -7.40 6.92 16.38
CA LYS A 98 -5.97 6.60 16.21
C LYS A 98 -5.63 6.36 14.75
N ALA A 99 -4.39 6.68 14.39
CA ALA A 99 -3.88 6.36 13.06
C ALA A 99 -3.91 4.83 12.83
N PRO A 100 -4.47 4.35 11.71
CA PRO A 100 -4.40 2.95 11.33
C PRO A 100 -2.97 2.53 11.05
N ALA A 101 -2.69 1.22 11.13
CA ALA A 101 -1.41 0.67 10.72
C ALA A 101 -1.32 0.54 9.20
N SER A 102 -0.10 0.43 8.70
CA SER A 102 0.20 0.13 7.30
C SER A 102 1.25 -0.99 7.23
N ARG A 103 1.28 -1.75 6.13
CA ARG A 103 2.19 -2.88 5.98
C ARG A 103 2.71 -3.00 4.57
N LEU A 104 4.03 -3.23 4.45
CA LEU A 104 4.67 -3.66 3.23
C LEU A 104 5.33 -5.02 3.50
N SER A 105 5.16 -5.97 2.60
CA SER A 105 5.73 -7.32 2.76
C SER A 105 6.22 -7.84 1.41
N GLY A 106 7.54 -7.88 1.25
CA GLY A 106 8.20 -8.54 0.15
C GLY A 106 8.18 -10.06 0.31
N TYR A 107 8.89 -10.77 -0.57
CA TYR A 107 8.91 -12.24 -0.51
C TYR A 107 10.33 -12.81 -0.40
N GLY A 108 11.30 -12.22 -1.05
CA GLY A 108 12.66 -12.74 -1.11
C GLY A 108 13.65 -11.74 -1.69
N GLU A 109 14.90 -12.13 -1.80
CA GLU A 109 15.99 -11.26 -2.28
C GLU A 109 15.76 -10.73 -3.70
N ASP A 110 15.16 -11.54 -4.57
CA ASP A 110 14.85 -11.19 -5.96
C ASP A 110 13.43 -10.65 -6.14
N ASN A 111 12.60 -10.69 -5.09
CA ASN A 111 11.19 -10.33 -5.12
C ASN A 111 10.90 -9.31 -4.02
N ARG A 112 11.24 -8.06 -4.29
CA ARG A 112 11.27 -6.98 -3.31
C ARG A 112 10.19 -5.93 -3.54
N ILE A 113 9.96 -5.15 -2.50
CA ILE A 113 9.23 -3.88 -2.57
C ILE A 113 10.24 -2.76 -2.36
N THR A 114 10.44 -1.93 -3.38
CA THR A 114 11.46 -0.88 -3.35
C THR A 114 10.90 0.49 -3.68
N ASN A 115 11.59 1.55 -3.22
CA ASN A 115 11.32 2.94 -3.59
C ASN A 115 9.86 3.37 -3.39
N VAL A 116 9.33 3.19 -2.17
CA VAL A 116 7.98 3.65 -1.80
C VAL A 116 8.07 4.98 -1.06
N THR A 117 7.54 6.04 -1.65
CA THR A 117 7.50 7.37 -1.06
C THR A 117 6.09 7.75 -0.62
N LEU A 118 5.96 8.12 0.67
CA LEU A 118 4.75 8.67 1.23
C LEU A 118 5.00 10.17 1.53
N ARG A 119 4.34 11.04 0.80
CA ARG A 119 4.52 12.49 0.87
C ARG A 119 3.20 13.18 1.16
N ASN A 120 3.25 14.25 1.97
CA ASN A 120 2.05 15.04 2.30
C ASN A 120 0.90 14.19 2.88
N VAL A 121 1.22 13.26 3.78
CA VAL A 121 0.21 12.42 4.44
C VAL A 121 -0.28 13.09 5.71
N THR A 122 -1.61 13.20 5.85
CA THR A 122 -2.28 13.76 7.03
C THR A 122 -3.28 12.76 7.58
N ILE A 123 -3.17 12.41 8.85
CA ILE A 123 -4.11 11.49 9.53
C ILE A 123 -4.68 12.18 10.76
N LEU A 124 -6.00 12.29 10.84
CA LEU A 124 -6.71 12.95 11.94
C LEU A 124 -6.22 14.39 12.21
N GLY A 125 -5.84 15.11 11.17
CA GLY A 125 -5.33 16.47 11.24
C GLY A 125 -3.84 16.60 11.55
N GLU A 126 -3.14 15.50 11.78
CA GLU A 126 -1.69 15.49 12.04
C GLU A 126 -0.91 15.11 10.78
N LYS A 127 0.11 15.91 10.43
CA LYS A 127 1.03 15.57 9.34
C LYS A 127 1.95 14.44 9.77
N MET A 128 2.01 13.40 8.97
CA MET A 128 2.94 12.28 9.15
C MET A 128 4.31 12.64 8.56
N THR A 129 5.36 12.50 9.34
CA THR A 129 6.73 12.85 8.94
C THR A 129 7.73 11.72 9.08
N ASN A 130 7.29 10.56 9.52
CA ASN A 130 8.15 9.38 9.68
C ASN A 130 7.34 8.07 9.75
N LEU A 131 8.01 6.97 9.54
CA LEU A 131 7.44 5.62 9.53
C LEU A 131 6.73 5.24 10.84
N LYS A 132 7.23 5.70 11.98
CA LYS A 132 6.65 5.41 13.29
C LYS A 132 5.27 6.05 13.46
N GLN A 133 5.11 7.32 13.04
CA GLN A 133 3.81 8.00 13.05
C GLN A 133 2.81 7.32 12.13
N MET A 134 3.28 6.91 10.94
CA MET A 134 2.49 6.12 9.98
C MET A 134 2.14 4.72 10.48
N LYS A 135 2.73 4.26 11.61
CA LYS A 135 2.66 2.86 12.04
C LYS A 135 2.93 1.88 10.89
N LEU A 136 3.83 2.27 9.99
CA LEU A 136 4.19 1.48 8.84
C LEU A 136 5.24 0.44 9.24
N ARG A 137 4.91 -0.81 8.99
CA ARG A 137 5.77 -1.96 9.20
C ARG A 137 6.17 -2.54 7.85
N TYR A 138 7.39 -2.98 7.75
CA TYR A 138 7.91 -3.65 6.56
C TYR A 138 8.94 -4.71 6.96
N ASP A 139 9.15 -5.68 6.11
CA ASP A 139 10.14 -6.76 6.31
C ASP A 139 11.48 -6.46 5.64
N ASP A 140 12.42 -7.39 5.76
CA ASP A 140 13.79 -7.26 5.24
C ASP A 140 13.86 -7.23 3.70
N TYR A 141 12.78 -7.55 3.04
CA TYR A 141 12.65 -7.52 1.57
C TYR A 141 12.05 -6.22 1.04
N CYS A 142 12.00 -5.19 1.89
CA CYS A 142 11.56 -3.86 1.52
C CYS A 142 12.70 -2.85 1.70
N GLU A 143 12.92 -1.98 0.72
CA GLU A 143 14.02 -1.02 0.70
C GLU A 143 13.59 0.34 0.13
N GLY A 144 14.23 1.43 0.57
CA GLY A 144 13.93 2.77 0.06
C GLY A 144 12.53 3.28 0.44
N ILE A 145 12.06 2.94 1.65
CA ILE A 145 10.74 3.36 2.15
C ILE A 145 10.89 4.71 2.87
N VAL A 146 10.26 5.76 2.33
CA VAL A 146 10.43 7.14 2.81
C VAL A 146 9.07 7.76 3.17
N VAL A 147 9.05 8.53 4.27
CA VAL A 147 7.93 9.41 4.67
C VAL A 147 8.44 10.84 4.80
N GLU A 148 7.85 11.80 4.05
CA GLU A 148 8.29 13.20 3.98
C GLU A 148 7.13 14.24 3.93
#